data_58c6db85603b2de8b15bf3af3c6960a6
#
_entry.id   58c6db85603b2de8b15bf3af3c6960a6
#
_cell.length_a   1.000
_cell.length_b   1.000
_cell.length_c   1.000
_cell.angle_alpha   90.00
_cell.angle_beta   90.00
_cell.angle_gamma   90.00
#
_symmetry.space_group_name_H-M   'P 1'
#
loop_
_entity.id
_entity.type
_entity.pdbx_description
1 polymer ?
#
loop_
_entity_poly.entity_id
_entity_poly.type
_entity_poly.pdbx_seq_one_letter_code
_entity_poly.pdbx_strand_id
1 'polypeptide(L)'
;MPQNVMVSVIGEGEYMPKMVRAILSREVIPSRNLFISAKNKAACPAAEGYSISICEDDLSALIKCEIALVVAPRREMSTELARISGSAQKRVIVTVCDSEQINLAFIEERITTATEFIAAVLHRDENGKLYATYEISQKARLFLHQPCRDLVDAMCAMINEEG
;
A
#
# COMPACT_ATOMS: atom_id res chain seq x y z
N MET A 1 9.85 -10.72 8.92
CA MET A 1 9.52 -9.30 8.68
C MET A 1 10.36 -8.41 9.58
N PRO A 2 11.08 -7.41 9.04
CA PRO A 2 11.81 -6.47 9.88
C PRO A 2 10.87 -5.73 10.83
N GLN A 3 11.19 -5.72 12.12
CA GLN A 3 10.34 -5.14 13.14
C GLN A 3 10.31 -3.61 13.13
N ASN A 4 11.26 -2.98 12.43
CA ASN A 4 11.39 -1.53 12.39
C ASN A 4 10.99 -0.91 11.06
N VAL A 5 10.35 -1.68 10.17
CA VAL A 5 9.85 -1.14 8.91
C VAL A 5 8.58 -0.33 9.18
N MET A 6 8.58 0.93 8.76
CA MET A 6 7.44 1.83 8.86
C MET A 6 6.68 1.83 7.54
N VAL A 7 5.37 1.68 7.59
CA VAL A 7 4.51 1.55 6.42
C VAL A 7 3.39 2.58 6.50
N SER A 8 3.20 3.34 5.43
CA SER A 8 2.02 4.19 5.29
C SER A 8 1.04 3.54 4.32
N VAL A 9 -0.26 3.68 4.62
CA VAL A 9 -1.34 3.31 3.70
C VAL A 9 -2.05 4.60 3.32
N ILE A 10 -2.00 4.92 2.05
CA ILE A 10 -2.58 6.14 1.51
C ILE A 10 -3.51 5.78 0.35
N GLY A 11 -4.45 6.66 0.07
CA GLY A 11 -5.37 6.47 -1.03
C GLY A 11 -6.81 6.45 -0.58
N GLU A 12 -7.63 5.70 -1.33
CA GLU A 12 -9.08 5.63 -1.11
C GLU A 12 -9.67 4.40 -1.81
N GLY A 13 -10.96 4.20 -1.67
CA GLY A 13 -11.68 3.13 -2.34
C GLY A 13 -11.85 1.91 -1.46
N GLU A 14 -12.37 0.85 -2.06
CA GLU A 14 -12.78 -0.33 -1.27
C GLU A 14 -11.59 -1.11 -0.67
N TYR A 15 -10.44 -1.13 -1.34
CA TYR A 15 -9.31 -1.92 -0.86
C TYR A 15 -8.47 -1.21 0.20
N MET A 16 -8.58 0.12 0.33
CA MET A 16 -7.80 0.85 1.31
C MET A 16 -8.11 0.43 2.75
N PRO A 17 -9.38 0.45 3.21
CA PRO A 17 -9.67 -0.04 4.56
C PRO A 17 -9.42 -1.53 4.75
N LYS A 18 -9.56 -2.32 3.69
CA LYS A 18 -9.26 -3.76 3.75
C LYS A 18 -7.76 -4.01 3.94
N MET A 19 -6.92 -3.19 3.31
CA MET A 19 -5.46 -3.26 3.50
C MET A 19 -5.10 -2.96 4.95
N VAL A 20 -5.65 -1.90 5.52
CA VAL A 20 -5.40 -1.54 6.92
C VAL A 20 -5.85 -2.67 7.85
N ARG A 21 -7.04 -3.21 7.63
CA ARG A 21 -7.57 -4.31 8.45
C ARG A 21 -6.67 -5.55 8.37
N ALA A 22 -6.18 -5.89 7.19
CA ALA A 22 -5.31 -7.05 7.03
C ALA A 22 -3.98 -6.88 7.77
N ILE A 23 -3.38 -5.70 7.67
CA ILE A 23 -2.13 -5.40 8.37
C ILE A 23 -2.29 -5.58 9.87
N LEU A 24 -3.39 -5.06 10.42
CA LEU A 24 -3.65 -5.09 11.86
C LEU A 24 -4.06 -6.47 12.35
N SER A 25 -5.04 -7.09 11.69
CA SER A 25 -5.60 -8.37 12.16
C SER A 25 -4.63 -9.53 11.97
N ARG A 26 -3.73 -9.46 11.00
CA ARG A 26 -2.75 -10.51 10.73
C ARG A 26 -1.37 -10.21 11.30
N GLU A 27 -1.25 -9.06 11.96
CA GLU A 27 -0.01 -8.66 12.62
C GLU A 27 1.21 -8.75 11.71
N VAL A 28 1.04 -8.30 10.45
CA VAL A 28 2.12 -8.36 9.45
C VAL A 28 3.29 -7.49 9.88
N ILE A 29 2.99 -6.33 10.49
CA ILE A 29 3.96 -5.45 11.15
C ILE A 29 3.37 -5.03 12.50
N PRO A 30 4.18 -4.54 13.44
CA PRO A 30 3.64 -3.97 14.68
C PRO A 30 2.68 -2.82 14.35
N SER A 31 1.55 -2.74 15.04
CA SER A 31 0.53 -1.73 14.74
C SER A 31 1.06 -0.30 14.81
N ARG A 32 2.00 -0.03 15.73
CA ARG A 32 2.59 1.31 15.86
C ARG A 32 3.45 1.70 14.64
N ASN A 33 3.81 0.74 13.80
CA ASN A 33 4.59 0.98 12.58
C ASN A 33 3.70 1.27 11.37
N LEU A 34 2.39 1.23 11.55
CA LEU A 34 1.42 1.59 10.52
C LEU A 34 1.05 3.07 10.66
N PHE A 35 1.23 3.83 9.60
CA PHE A 35 0.96 5.26 9.56
C PHE A 35 -0.17 5.53 8.58
N ILE A 36 -1.22 6.20 9.05
CA ILE A 36 -2.34 6.60 8.18
C ILE A 36 -2.79 8.01 8.54
N SER A 37 -3.48 8.67 7.62
CA SER A 37 -4.07 9.97 7.87
C SER A 37 -5.30 9.84 8.76
N ALA A 38 -5.66 10.94 9.43
CA ALA A 38 -6.88 11.00 10.22
C ALA A 38 -8.13 10.69 9.38
N LYS A 39 -8.15 11.17 8.12
CA LYS A 39 -9.23 10.88 7.17
C LYS A 39 -9.34 9.39 6.90
N ASN A 40 -8.21 8.73 6.65
CA ASN A 40 -8.20 7.29 6.35
C ASN A 40 -8.50 6.46 7.59
N LYS A 41 -8.09 6.90 8.77
CA LYS A 41 -8.48 6.23 10.02
C LYS A 41 -10.00 6.24 10.18
N ALA A 42 -10.64 7.37 9.89
CA ALA A 42 -12.09 7.48 9.98
C ALA A 42 -12.81 6.53 9.02
N ALA A 43 -12.18 6.20 7.89
CA ALA A 43 -12.71 5.25 6.91
C ALA A 43 -12.41 3.78 7.27
N CYS A 44 -11.67 3.54 8.35
CA CYS A 44 -11.23 2.20 8.75
C CYS A 44 -11.72 1.83 10.16
N PRO A 45 -12.99 1.41 10.32
CA PRO A 45 -13.49 1.02 11.64
C PRO A 45 -12.64 -0.06 12.31
N ALA A 46 -12.00 -0.92 11.53
CA ALA A 46 -11.14 -1.98 12.05
C ALA A 46 -9.88 -1.46 12.76
N ALA A 47 -9.52 -0.18 12.55
CA ALA A 47 -8.36 0.44 13.21
C ALA A 47 -8.64 0.80 14.67
N GLU A 48 -9.91 0.81 15.07
CA GLU A 48 -10.31 1.15 16.44
C GLU A 48 -9.71 0.14 17.42
N GLY A 49 -9.12 0.65 18.48
CA GLY A 49 -8.50 -0.22 19.49
C GLY A 49 -7.06 -0.59 19.24
N TYR A 50 -6.51 -0.24 18.09
CA TYR A 50 -5.08 -0.46 17.78
C TYR A 50 -4.27 0.81 17.98
N SER A 51 -3.02 0.65 18.44
CA SER A 51 -2.09 1.77 18.62
C SER A 51 -1.37 2.05 17.31
N ILE A 52 -2.06 2.65 16.36
CA ILE A 52 -1.48 3.04 15.06
C ILE A 52 -1.02 4.49 15.13
N SER A 53 -0.15 4.88 14.20
CA SER A 53 0.36 6.25 14.10
C SER A 53 -0.55 7.06 13.18
N ILE A 54 -1.28 8.03 13.76
CA ILE A 54 -2.21 8.87 13.01
C ILE A 54 -1.49 10.16 12.61
N CYS A 55 -1.59 10.52 11.34
CA CYS A 55 -0.99 11.75 10.80
C CYS A 55 -2.08 12.70 10.30
N GLU A 56 -1.71 13.97 10.15
CA GLU A 56 -2.63 15.00 9.69
C GLU A 56 -3.18 14.68 8.29
N ASP A 57 -2.29 14.25 7.38
CA ASP A 57 -2.68 13.91 6.01
C ASP A 57 -1.81 12.77 5.48
N ASP A 58 -2.11 12.32 4.25
CA ASP A 58 -1.38 11.24 3.60
C ASP A 58 0.09 11.57 3.38
N LEU A 59 0.40 12.81 3.04
CA LEU A 59 1.77 13.23 2.80
C LEU A 59 2.60 13.19 4.08
N SER A 60 2.03 13.63 5.20
CA SER A 60 2.68 13.55 6.51
C SER A 60 2.96 12.11 6.91
N ALA A 61 2.05 11.19 6.58
CA ALA A 61 2.26 9.76 6.83
C ALA A 61 3.39 9.21 5.95
N LEU A 62 3.36 9.55 4.66
CA LEU A 62 4.34 9.09 3.69
C LEU A 62 5.78 9.41 4.09
N ILE A 63 6.04 10.65 4.50
CA ILE A 63 7.40 11.11 4.76
C ILE A 63 8.05 10.43 5.97
N LYS A 64 7.29 9.77 6.80
CA LYS A 64 7.78 9.05 7.98
C LYS A 64 8.07 7.57 7.72
N CYS A 65 7.82 7.10 6.50
CA CYS A 65 7.86 5.67 6.21
C CYS A 65 8.81 5.33 5.06
N GLU A 66 9.37 4.12 5.11
CA GLU A 66 10.17 3.58 4.01
C GLU A 66 9.27 3.00 2.91
N ILE A 67 8.10 2.49 3.28
CA ILE A 67 7.15 1.87 2.36
C ILE A 67 5.87 2.68 2.35
N ALA A 68 5.39 3.02 1.16
CA ALA A 68 4.08 3.65 0.99
C ALA A 68 3.21 2.75 0.11
N LEU A 69 2.12 2.26 0.69
CA LEU A 69 1.11 1.51 -0.05
C LEU A 69 0.07 2.51 -0.56
N VAL A 70 0.04 2.71 -1.87
CA VAL A 70 -0.93 3.59 -2.52
C VAL A 70 -2.06 2.72 -3.04
N VAL A 71 -3.17 2.71 -2.33
CA VAL A 71 -4.30 1.83 -2.59
C VAL A 71 -5.45 2.68 -3.12
N ALA A 72 -5.76 2.54 -4.40
CA ALA A 72 -6.79 3.37 -5.03
C ALA A 72 -7.35 2.67 -6.27
N PRO A 73 -8.60 3.01 -6.66
CA PRO A 73 -9.13 2.57 -7.95
C PRO A 73 -8.32 3.18 -9.09
N ARG A 74 -8.36 2.55 -10.25
CA ARG A 74 -7.61 3.02 -11.42
C ARG A 74 -7.81 4.50 -11.72
N ARG A 75 -9.05 4.96 -11.71
CA ARG A 75 -9.37 6.35 -12.09
C ARG A 75 -8.83 7.39 -11.11
N GLU A 76 -8.58 7.03 -9.86
CA GLU A 76 -8.01 7.92 -8.85
C GLU A 76 -6.51 7.77 -8.70
N MET A 77 -5.91 6.69 -9.24
CA MET A 77 -4.51 6.39 -9.02
C MET A 77 -3.58 7.50 -9.53
N SER A 78 -3.89 8.09 -10.68
CA SER A 78 -3.07 9.18 -11.23
C SER A 78 -3.03 10.38 -10.28
N THR A 79 -4.17 10.75 -9.71
CA THR A 79 -4.27 11.85 -8.74
C THR A 79 -3.49 11.55 -7.47
N GLU A 80 -3.62 10.31 -6.96
CA GLU A 80 -2.90 9.89 -5.75
C GLU A 80 -1.38 9.95 -5.96
N LEU A 81 -0.90 9.44 -7.08
CA LEU A 81 0.55 9.46 -7.38
C LEU A 81 1.06 10.88 -7.59
N ALA A 82 0.30 11.74 -8.27
CA ALA A 82 0.68 13.14 -8.45
C ALA A 82 0.84 13.86 -7.12
N ARG A 83 -0.04 13.56 -6.16
CA ARG A 83 -0.03 14.20 -4.85
C ARG A 83 1.24 13.92 -4.06
N ILE A 84 1.82 12.72 -4.22
CA ILE A 84 3.00 12.30 -3.46
C ILE A 84 4.30 12.40 -4.26
N SER A 85 4.24 12.78 -5.54
CA SER A 85 5.39 12.75 -6.45
C SER A 85 6.62 13.49 -5.90
N GLY A 86 6.43 14.66 -5.30
CA GLY A 86 7.54 15.44 -4.77
C GLY A 86 8.18 14.89 -3.51
N SER A 87 7.57 13.93 -2.86
CA SER A 87 8.03 13.37 -1.58
C SER A 87 8.32 11.87 -1.64
N ALA A 88 8.34 11.30 -2.85
CA ALA A 88 8.51 9.85 -3.01
C ALA A 88 9.97 9.39 -2.90
N GLN A 89 10.93 10.31 -2.88
CA GLN A 89 12.36 10.01 -2.89
C GLN A 89 12.74 9.11 -1.70
N LYS A 90 13.62 8.12 -1.97
CA LYS A 90 14.18 7.20 -0.97
C LYS A 90 13.15 6.26 -0.35
N ARG A 91 11.96 6.18 -0.94
CA ARG A 91 10.90 5.30 -0.45
C ARG A 91 10.57 4.23 -1.47
N VAL A 92 9.95 3.17 -1.03
CA VAL A 92 9.36 2.18 -1.93
C VAL A 92 7.88 2.52 -2.07
N ILE A 93 7.46 2.84 -3.28
CA ILE A 93 6.07 3.14 -3.60
C ILE A 93 5.45 1.86 -4.16
N VAL A 94 4.43 1.36 -3.49
CA VAL A 94 3.70 0.16 -3.90
C VAL A 94 2.29 0.58 -4.29
N THR A 95 1.96 0.48 -5.57
CA THR A 95 0.57 0.70 -5.99
C THR A 95 -0.20 -0.61 -5.84
N VAL A 96 -1.42 -0.50 -5.34
CA VAL A 96 -2.32 -1.65 -5.16
C VAL A 96 -3.62 -1.32 -5.87
N CYS A 97 -3.90 -2.03 -6.95
CA CYS A 97 -5.05 -1.73 -7.80
C CYS A 97 -5.49 -3.01 -8.52
N ASP A 98 -6.75 -3.06 -8.92
CA ASP A 98 -7.31 -4.19 -9.67
C ASP A 98 -7.25 -3.98 -11.19
N SER A 99 -6.38 -3.11 -11.67
CA SER A 99 -6.19 -2.84 -13.08
C SER A 99 -4.75 -3.06 -13.52
N GLU A 100 -4.57 -3.84 -14.57
CA GLU A 100 -3.26 -4.08 -15.17
C GLU A 100 -2.66 -2.83 -15.80
N GLN A 101 -3.46 -1.80 -16.02
CA GLN A 101 -2.99 -0.52 -16.55
C GLN A 101 -2.16 0.26 -15.53
N ILE A 102 -2.28 -0.07 -14.26
CA ILE A 102 -1.45 0.52 -13.21
C ILE A 102 -0.20 -0.35 -13.05
N ASN A 103 0.73 -0.15 -13.95
CA ASN A 103 1.99 -0.90 -14.03
C ASN A 103 3.19 0.01 -13.78
N LEU A 104 4.41 -0.50 -13.87
CA LEU A 104 5.62 0.29 -13.63
C LEU A 104 5.70 1.50 -14.54
N ALA A 105 5.38 1.34 -15.82
CA ALA A 105 5.42 2.46 -16.77
C ALA A 105 4.47 3.57 -16.34
N PHE A 106 3.28 3.22 -15.89
CA PHE A 106 2.29 4.18 -15.39
C PHE A 106 2.85 4.96 -14.20
N ILE A 107 3.48 4.27 -13.25
CA ILE A 107 4.05 4.90 -12.06
C ILE A 107 5.22 5.81 -12.46
N GLU A 108 6.13 5.32 -13.30
CA GLU A 108 7.34 6.05 -13.71
C GLU A 108 7.03 7.33 -14.46
N GLU A 109 5.92 7.38 -15.20
CA GLU A 109 5.49 8.59 -15.89
C GLU A 109 5.03 9.66 -14.90
N ARG A 110 4.56 9.29 -13.73
CA ARG A 110 3.96 10.22 -12.76
C ARG A 110 4.89 10.58 -11.61
N ILE A 111 5.81 9.68 -11.29
CA ILE A 111 6.81 9.92 -10.24
C ILE A 111 8.17 9.89 -10.91
N THR A 112 8.75 11.07 -11.11
CA THR A 112 10.00 11.25 -11.86
C THR A 112 11.25 11.26 -10.99
N THR A 113 11.08 11.22 -9.67
CA THR A 113 12.22 11.18 -8.74
C THR A 113 12.76 9.74 -8.63
N ALA A 114 14.05 9.63 -8.27
CA ALA A 114 14.69 8.32 -8.10
C ALA A 114 14.06 7.58 -6.92
N THR A 115 13.18 6.64 -7.21
CA THR A 115 12.36 5.90 -6.25
C THR A 115 12.26 4.45 -6.68
N GLU A 116 12.04 3.58 -5.72
CA GLU A 116 11.77 2.18 -5.99
C GLU A 116 10.27 1.97 -6.10
N PHE A 117 9.85 1.22 -7.11
CA PHE A 117 8.42 1.01 -7.37
C PHE A 117 8.08 -0.47 -7.40
N ILE A 118 6.90 -0.79 -6.88
CA ILE A 118 6.29 -2.11 -7.03
C ILE A 118 4.84 -1.87 -7.45
N ALA A 119 4.45 -2.42 -8.59
CA ALA A 119 3.06 -2.40 -9.02
C ALA A 119 2.43 -3.73 -8.64
N ALA A 120 1.53 -3.72 -7.67
CA ALA A 120 0.76 -4.90 -7.27
C ALA A 120 -0.60 -4.83 -7.95
N VAL A 121 -0.88 -5.79 -8.81
CA VAL A 121 -2.16 -5.86 -9.54
C VAL A 121 -2.98 -6.99 -8.97
N LEU A 122 -4.19 -6.66 -8.55
CA LEU A 122 -5.12 -7.61 -7.96
C LEU A 122 -5.93 -8.28 -9.06
N HIS A 123 -6.02 -9.60 -8.99
CA HIS A 123 -6.76 -10.42 -9.94
C HIS A 123 -7.69 -11.37 -9.19
N ARG A 124 -8.72 -11.83 -9.90
CA ARG A 124 -9.53 -12.94 -9.41
C ARG A 124 -9.36 -14.13 -10.32
N ASP A 125 -9.17 -15.31 -9.74
CA ASP A 125 -9.07 -16.54 -10.52
C ASP A 125 -10.47 -17.05 -10.91
N GLU A 126 -10.52 -18.19 -11.57
CA GLU A 126 -11.79 -18.79 -12.02
C GLU A 126 -12.73 -19.15 -10.86
N ASN A 127 -12.21 -19.32 -9.65
CA ASN A 127 -12.98 -19.60 -8.45
C ASN A 127 -13.32 -18.32 -7.67
N GLY A 128 -13.00 -17.16 -8.21
CA GLY A 128 -13.26 -15.87 -7.56
C GLY A 128 -12.26 -15.51 -6.46
N LYS A 129 -11.18 -16.28 -6.30
CA LYS A 129 -10.19 -15.99 -5.28
C LYS A 129 -9.27 -14.87 -5.73
N LEU A 130 -9.02 -13.95 -4.80
CA LEU A 130 -8.17 -12.78 -5.03
C LEU A 130 -6.71 -13.14 -4.88
N TYR A 131 -5.89 -12.70 -5.80
CA TYR A 131 -4.43 -12.84 -5.73
C TYR A 131 -3.78 -11.63 -6.39
N ALA A 132 -2.50 -11.42 -6.10
CA ALA A 132 -1.76 -10.29 -6.66
C ALA A 132 -0.60 -10.76 -7.51
N THR A 133 -0.34 -10.04 -8.60
CA THR A 133 0.90 -10.17 -9.35
C THR A 133 1.71 -8.91 -9.14
N TYR A 134 3.03 -9.01 -9.27
CA TYR A 134 3.95 -7.93 -8.93
C TYR A 134 4.89 -7.63 -10.08
N GLU A 135 5.02 -6.34 -10.38
CA GLU A 135 6.03 -5.85 -11.29
C GLU A 135 6.94 -4.94 -10.47
N ILE A 136 8.24 -5.21 -10.47
CA ILE A 136 9.18 -4.60 -9.53
C ILE A 136 10.26 -3.87 -10.31
N SER A 137 10.57 -2.63 -9.90
CA SER A 137 11.62 -1.83 -10.53
C SER A 137 12.99 -2.49 -10.30
N GLN A 138 13.91 -2.28 -11.25
CA GLN A 138 15.21 -2.95 -11.24
C GLN A 138 16.12 -2.58 -10.07
N LYS A 139 15.91 -1.41 -9.47
CA LYS A 139 16.77 -0.90 -8.39
C LYS A 139 16.22 -1.15 -7.00
N ALA A 140 15.25 -2.04 -6.90
CA ALA A 140 14.57 -2.25 -5.63
C ALA A 140 15.46 -3.00 -4.62
N ARG A 141 15.45 -2.53 -3.38
CA ARG A 141 16.19 -3.16 -2.28
C ARG A 141 15.51 -4.45 -1.86
N LEU A 142 16.22 -5.57 -1.99
CA LEU A 142 15.64 -6.90 -1.77
C LEU A 142 14.99 -7.06 -0.39
N PHE A 143 15.56 -6.46 0.65
CA PHE A 143 15.02 -6.63 1.99
C PHE A 143 13.68 -5.89 2.20
N LEU A 144 13.32 -4.98 1.29
CA LEU A 144 12.01 -4.31 1.32
C LEU A 144 10.99 -4.94 0.37
N HIS A 145 11.42 -5.77 -0.56
CA HIS A 145 10.52 -6.44 -1.51
C HIS A 145 9.56 -7.40 -0.84
N GLN A 146 10.12 -8.32 -0.06
CA GLN A 146 9.30 -9.36 0.56
C GLN A 146 8.28 -8.76 1.52
N PRO A 147 8.65 -7.79 2.39
CA PRO A 147 7.66 -7.10 3.22
C PRO A 147 6.50 -6.50 2.42
N CYS A 148 6.79 -5.85 1.28
CA CYS A 148 5.74 -5.25 0.45
C CYS A 148 4.78 -6.32 -0.08
N ARG A 149 5.31 -7.43 -0.56
CA ARG A 149 4.49 -8.55 -1.06
C ARG A 149 3.69 -9.19 0.06
N ASP A 150 4.30 -9.36 1.22
CA ASP A 150 3.62 -9.96 2.38
C ASP A 150 2.42 -9.13 2.80
N LEU A 151 2.53 -7.80 2.76
CA LEU A 151 1.43 -6.90 3.10
C LEU A 151 0.25 -7.09 2.14
N VAL A 152 0.51 -7.10 0.84
CA VAL A 152 -0.55 -7.24 -0.17
C VAL A 152 -1.13 -8.66 -0.14
N ASP A 153 -0.29 -9.67 -0.03
CA ASP A 153 -0.74 -11.07 0.03
C ASP A 153 -1.60 -11.33 1.26
N ALA A 154 -1.28 -10.68 2.39
CA ALA A 154 -2.08 -10.79 3.61
C ALA A 154 -3.49 -10.25 3.39
N MET A 155 -3.63 -9.13 2.67
CA MET A 155 -4.94 -8.59 2.33
C MET A 155 -5.72 -9.56 1.45
N CYS A 156 -5.09 -10.11 0.43
CA CYS A 156 -5.75 -11.07 -0.46
C CYS A 156 -6.22 -12.31 0.31
N ALA A 157 -5.37 -12.85 1.18
CA ALA A 157 -5.72 -14.02 2.00
C ALA A 157 -6.88 -13.73 2.93
N MET A 158 -6.88 -12.57 3.57
CA MET A 158 -7.98 -12.16 4.46
C MET A 158 -9.30 -12.06 3.71
N ILE A 159 -9.29 -11.42 2.55
CA ILE A 159 -10.50 -11.26 1.73
C ILE A 159 -11.02 -12.63 1.30
N ASN A 160 -10.14 -13.53 0.90
CA ASN A 160 -10.52 -14.89 0.46
C ASN A 160 -11.15 -15.69 1.58
N GLU A 161 -10.67 -15.54 2.81
CA GLU A 161 -11.23 -16.25 3.96
C GLU A 161 -12.62 -15.75 4.34
N GLU A 162 -12.92 -14.48 4.06
CA GLU A 162 -14.21 -13.87 4.36
C GLU A 162 -15.25 -14.13 3.26
N GLY A 163 -14.78 -14.43 2.08
CA GLY A 163 -15.64 -14.71 0.93
C GLY A 163 -15.88 -16.18 0.78
#